data_8747b4735e4029f6141cc38d7a493f99
#
_entry.id   8747b4735e4029f6141cc38d7a493f99
#
_cell.length_a   1.000
_cell.length_b   1.000
_cell.length_c   1.000
_cell.angle_alpha   90.00
_cell.angle_beta   90.00
_cell.angle_gamma   90.00
#
_symmetry.space_group_name_H-M   'P 1'
#
loop_
_entity.id
_entity.type
_entity.pdbx_description
1 polymer ?
#
loop_
_entity_poly.entity_id
_entity_poly.type
_entity_poly.pdbx_seq_one_letter_code
_entity_poly.pdbx_strand_id
1 'polypeptide(L)'
;MELPRQKRIYSSLETRFTDFDSLTQELKERELTGLVRLTFDACEGIIIFDKGRITDGYEIYGDEMPVKDRRGRNTRERSRIEPGKIDVYELPREILQIFIMTLRERPTQTLHTMYTDFRKLLNFYVDRKLYGTLEVKTSQGKGYVLLDAGKPVDVFFCNKCGSEALNELLNVVDQEDVEMDIYSREGGVR
;
A
#
# COMPACT_ATOMS: atom_id res chain seq x y z
N MET A 1 6.22 -1.05 7.15
CA MET A 1 4.93 -0.94 6.43
C MET A 1 4.37 -2.35 6.28
N GLU A 2 3.20 -2.62 6.84
CA GLU A 2 2.52 -3.91 6.71
C GLU A 2 1.26 -3.73 5.86
N LEU A 3 1.24 -4.43 4.73
CA LEU A 3 0.10 -4.43 3.82
C LEU A 3 -0.71 -5.71 4.03
N PRO A 4 -2.04 -5.67 3.88
CA PRO A 4 -2.87 -6.85 3.99
C PRO A 4 -2.42 -7.95 3.04
N ARG A 5 -2.48 -9.21 3.50
CA ARG A 5 -2.17 -10.41 2.71
C ARG A 5 -0.79 -10.40 2.03
N GLN A 6 0.15 -9.60 2.54
CA GLN A 6 1.52 -9.63 2.02
C GLN A 6 2.22 -10.93 2.42
N LYS A 7 2.94 -11.51 1.48
CA LYS A 7 3.88 -12.60 1.73
C LYS A 7 5.29 -12.13 1.49
N ARG A 8 6.12 -12.17 2.53
CA ARG A 8 7.53 -11.80 2.42
C ARG A 8 8.30 -12.93 1.74
N ILE A 9 8.90 -12.64 0.58
CA ILE A 9 9.72 -13.59 -0.19
C ILE A 9 11.17 -13.52 0.27
N TYR A 10 11.71 -12.30 0.38
CA TYR A 10 13.05 -12.04 0.89
C TYR A 10 13.01 -10.93 1.93
N SER A 11 13.90 -11.00 2.91
CA SER A 11 13.97 -10.06 4.03
C SER A 11 15.40 -9.62 4.27
N SER A 12 15.59 -8.31 4.36
CA SER A 12 16.84 -7.66 4.79
C SER A 12 18.08 -8.12 4.02
N LEU A 13 17.94 -8.40 2.70
CA LEU A 13 19.11 -8.60 1.86
C LEU A 13 19.91 -7.30 1.81
N GLU A 14 21.22 -7.36 1.95
CA GLU A 14 22.05 -6.17 1.89
C GLU A 14 22.47 -5.87 0.44
N THR A 15 22.32 -4.60 0.00
CA THR A 15 22.67 -4.18 -1.36
C THR A 15 24.10 -4.50 -1.74
N ARG A 16 25.04 -4.39 -0.79
CA ARG A 16 26.46 -4.66 -1.02
C ARG A 16 26.79 -6.13 -1.30
N PHE A 17 25.89 -7.06 -0.97
CA PHE A 17 26.06 -8.50 -1.19
C PHE A 17 25.07 -9.06 -2.20
N THR A 18 24.15 -8.24 -2.69
CA THR A 18 23.07 -8.66 -3.59
C THR A 18 23.26 -8.01 -4.95
N ASP A 19 23.45 -8.80 -5.98
CA ASP A 19 23.34 -8.33 -7.36
C ASP A 19 21.87 -8.08 -7.66
N PHE A 20 21.48 -6.80 -7.68
CA PHE A 20 20.11 -6.40 -7.88
C PHE A 20 19.57 -6.76 -9.28
N ASP A 21 20.42 -6.82 -10.29
CA ASP A 21 20.01 -7.22 -11.65
C ASP A 21 19.69 -8.72 -11.69
N SER A 22 20.50 -9.55 -11.05
CA SER A 22 20.22 -10.99 -10.87
C SER A 22 18.95 -11.23 -10.06
N LEU A 23 18.75 -10.50 -8.97
CA LEU A 23 17.51 -10.57 -8.19
C LEU A 23 16.29 -10.18 -9.05
N THR A 24 16.40 -9.10 -9.82
CA THR A 24 15.32 -8.67 -10.72
C THR A 24 14.99 -9.73 -11.77
N GLN A 25 16.00 -10.40 -12.31
CA GLN A 25 15.80 -11.49 -13.29
C GLN A 25 15.10 -12.69 -12.64
N GLU A 26 15.49 -13.08 -11.43
CA GLU A 26 14.82 -14.14 -10.68
C GLU A 26 13.34 -13.80 -10.41
N LEU A 27 13.05 -12.58 -9.96
CA LEU A 27 11.67 -12.14 -9.70
C LEU A 27 10.83 -12.12 -10.98
N LYS A 28 11.45 -11.83 -12.13
CA LYS A 28 10.79 -11.93 -13.44
C LYS A 28 10.47 -13.37 -13.81
N GLU A 29 11.39 -14.30 -13.61
CA GLU A 29 11.19 -15.73 -13.89
C GLU A 29 10.12 -16.35 -12.98
N ARG A 30 10.00 -15.87 -11.75
CA ARG A 30 8.94 -16.23 -10.82
C ARG A 30 7.59 -15.56 -11.10
N GLU A 31 7.52 -14.71 -12.13
CA GLU A 31 6.32 -13.91 -12.43
C GLU A 31 5.77 -13.12 -11.22
N LEU A 32 6.67 -12.57 -10.39
CA LEU A 32 6.28 -11.84 -9.18
C LEU A 32 5.22 -10.79 -9.49
N THR A 33 4.13 -10.81 -8.71
CA THR A 33 3.20 -9.68 -8.54
C THR A 33 3.36 -9.17 -7.11
N GLY A 34 3.81 -7.91 -6.97
CA GLY A 34 4.16 -7.37 -5.67
C GLY A 34 5.12 -6.19 -5.74
N LEU A 35 5.95 -6.04 -4.71
CA LEU A 35 6.91 -4.95 -4.64
C LEU A 35 8.27 -5.37 -4.09
N VAL A 36 9.29 -4.64 -4.49
CA VAL A 36 10.62 -4.65 -3.88
C VAL A 36 10.81 -3.31 -3.18
N ARG A 37 11.10 -3.34 -1.89
CA ARG A 37 11.41 -2.19 -1.06
C ARG A 37 12.91 -2.16 -0.81
N LEU A 38 13.55 -1.04 -1.12
CA LEU A 38 14.93 -0.77 -0.79
C LEU A 38 14.98 0.35 0.25
N THR A 39 15.61 0.09 1.38
CA THR A 39 15.75 1.09 2.45
C THR A 39 17.19 1.55 2.49
N PHE A 40 17.41 2.83 2.21
CA PHE A 40 18.68 3.55 2.30
C PHE A 40 18.64 4.54 3.48
N ASP A 41 19.78 5.12 3.84
CA ASP A 41 19.83 6.11 4.93
C ASP A 41 18.99 7.37 4.66
N ALA A 42 18.96 7.83 3.40
CA ALA A 42 18.30 9.07 3.02
C ALA A 42 16.87 8.90 2.47
N CYS A 43 16.53 7.70 1.99
CA CYS A 43 15.24 7.47 1.33
C CYS A 43 14.86 5.99 1.29
N GLU A 44 13.60 5.74 0.95
CA GLU A 44 13.12 4.42 0.55
C GLU A 44 12.84 4.39 -0.95
N GLY A 45 13.29 3.34 -1.64
CA GLY A 45 12.90 3.04 -3.01
C GLY A 45 11.86 1.92 -3.04
N ILE A 46 10.82 2.09 -3.83
CA ILE A 46 9.79 1.06 -4.06
C ILE A 46 9.73 0.76 -5.54
N ILE A 47 9.90 -0.51 -5.90
CA ILE A 47 9.79 -0.98 -7.28
C ILE A 47 8.61 -1.95 -7.36
N ILE A 48 7.68 -1.66 -8.27
CA ILE A 48 6.44 -2.41 -8.45
C ILE A 48 6.60 -3.43 -9.57
N PHE A 49 6.21 -4.67 -9.27
CA PHE A 49 6.17 -5.78 -10.22
C PHE A 49 4.72 -6.23 -10.45
N ASP A 50 4.35 -6.43 -11.72
CA ASP A 50 3.12 -7.12 -12.12
C ASP A 50 3.50 -8.24 -13.11
N LYS A 51 3.28 -9.49 -12.70
CA LYS A 51 3.64 -10.70 -13.47
C LYS A 51 5.10 -10.67 -13.95
N GLY A 52 6.02 -10.42 -13.02
CA GLY A 52 7.45 -10.37 -13.27
C GLY A 52 7.95 -9.13 -14.03
N ARG A 53 7.07 -8.20 -14.42
CA ARG A 53 7.45 -6.98 -15.13
C ARG A 53 7.47 -5.78 -14.18
N ILE A 54 8.54 -5.00 -14.23
CA ILE A 54 8.59 -3.73 -13.53
C ILE A 54 7.64 -2.74 -14.23
N THR A 55 6.60 -2.32 -13.53
CA THR A 55 5.59 -1.38 -14.03
C THR A 55 5.83 0.05 -13.57
N ASP A 56 6.18 0.23 -12.30
CA ASP A 56 6.38 1.52 -11.67
C ASP A 56 7.53 1.48 -10.67
N GLY A 57 7.98 2.66 -10.25
CA GLY A 57 8.90 2.88 -9.15
C GLY A 57 8.62 4.21 -8.47
N TYR A 58 9.03 4.30 -7.20
CA TYR A 58 8.87 5.49 -6.37
C TYR A 58 10.04 5.63 -5.42
N GLU A 59 10.46 6.86 -5.14
CA GLU A 59 11.37 7.21 -4.06
C GLU A 59 10.60 8.02 -3.01
N ILE A 60 10.82 7.70 -1.73
CA ILE A 60 10.15 8.32 -0.58
C ILE A 60 11.24 8.93 0.31
N TYR A 61 11.17 10.23 0.55
CA TYR A 61 12.11 10.98 1.38
C TYR A 61 11.40 11.44 2.65
N GLY A 62 11.66 10.75 3.77
CA GLY A 62 10.97 11.04 5.04
C GLY A 62 9.45 10.98 4.89
N ASP A 63 8.77 12.06 5.29
CA ASP A 63 7.30 12.19 5.22
C ASP A 63 6.81 12.90 3.94
N GLU A 64 7.69 13.07 2.95
CA GLU A 64 7.32 13.72 1.69
C GLU A 64 6.47 12.80 0.81
N MET A 65 5.74 13.41 -0.12
CA MET A 65 5.02 12.65 -1.14
C MET A 65 5.99 11.82 -1.98
N PRO A 66 5.65 10.54 -2.26
CA PRO A 66 6.46 9.70 -3.11
C PRO A 66 6.74 10.33 -4.47
N VAL A 67 8.01 10.40 -4.84
CA VAL A 67 8.45 10.88 -6.15
C VAL A 67 8.50 9.72 -7.11
N LYS A 68 7.89 9.88 -8.29
CA LYS A 68 7.88 8.84 -9.31
C LYS A 68 9.30 8.59 -9.84
N ASP A 69 9.78 7.36 -9.69
CA ASP A 69 11.03 6.85 -10.22
C ASP A 69 10.72 5.93 -11.42
N ARG A 70 11.05 6.35 -12.63
CA ARG A 70 10.70 5.63 -13.85
C ARG A 70 11.21 4.19 -13.81
N ARG A 71 10.32 3.24 -13.56
CA ARG A 71 10.61 1.79 -13.44
C ARG A 71 11.73 1.49 -12.43
N GLY A 72 11.85 2.28 -11.37
CA GLY A 72 12.85 2.09 -10.34
C GLY A 72 14.30 2.35 -10.82
N ARG A 73 14.50 3.24 -11.79
CA ARG A 73 15.82 3.49 -12.35
C ARG A 73 16.79 4.06 -11.32
N ASN A 74 16.39 5.14 -10.64
CA ASN A 74 17.24 5.78 -9.65
C ASN A 74 17.50 4.84 -8.48
N THR A 75 16.45 4.15 -8.00
CA THR A 75 16.55 3.16 -6.94
C THR A 75 17.54 2.04 -7.29
N ARG A 76 17.52 1.55 -8.54
CA ARG A 76 18.46 0.53 -9.02
C ARG A 76 19.89 1.06 -9.14
N GLU A 77 20.08 2.27 -9.64
CA GLU A 77 21.40 2.91 -9.70
C GLU A 77 21.96 3.09 -8.28
N ARG A 78 21.12 3.56 -7.35
CA ARG A 78 21.47 3.75 -5.94
C ARG A 78 21.87 2.44 -5.26
N SER A 79 21.15 1.34 -5.52
CA SER A 79 21.44 0.02 -4.93
C SER A 79 22.83 -0.53 -5.27
N ARG A 80 23.48 -0.02 -6.34
CA ARG A 80 24.84 -0.42 -6.73
C ARG A 80 25.94 0.35 -6.00
N ILE A 81 25.61 1.51 -5.46
CA ILE A 81 26.62 2.44 -4.87
C ILE A 81 26.39 2.73 -3.39
N GLU A 82 25.17 2.56 -2.90
CA GLU A 82 24.82 2.88 -1.52
C GLU A 82 24.48 1.61 -0.74
N PRO A 83 24.96 1.51 0.53
CA PRO A 83 24.51 0.45 1.42
C PRO A 83 23.02 0.62 1.74
N GLY A 84 22.30 -0.48 1.75
CA GLY A 84 20.87 -0.50 2.04
C GLY A 84 20.36 -1.90 2.24
N LYS A 85 19.08 -2.01 2.58
CA LYS A 85 18.38 -3.29 2.78
C LYS A 85 17.32 -3.47 1.72
N ILE A 86 17.15 -4.70 1.26
CA ILE A 86 16.17 -5.09 0.26
C ILE A 86 15.18 -6.05 0.91
N ASP A 87 13.91 -5.73 0.83
CA ASP A 87 12.80 -6.61 1.18
C ASP A 87 11.94 -6.85 -0.06
N VAL A 88 11.51 -8.09 -0.26
CA VAL A 88 10.67 -8.48 -1.41
C VAL A 88 9.34 -9.03 -0.89
N TYR A 89 8.25 -8.49 -1.39
CA TYR A 89 6.90 -8.86 -1.01
C TYR A 89 6.07 -9.29 -2.21
N GLU A 90 5.45 -10.45 -2.12
CA GLU A 90 4.38 -10.87 -3.00
C GLU A 90 3.05 -10.35 -2.44
N LEU A 91 2.21 -9.78 -3.31
CA LEU A 91 0.93 -9.17 -2.96
C LEU A 91 -0.15 -9.60 -3.94
N PRO A 92 -1.40 -9.77 -3.48
CA PRO A 92 -2.55 -9.82 -4.38
C PRO A 92 -2.60 -8.56 -5.23
N ARG A 93 -3.01 -8.70 -6.49
CA ARG A 93 -3.02 -7.60 -7.46
C ARG A 93 -3.90 -6.43 -7.02
N GLU A 94 -5.02 -6.72 -6.37
CA GLU A 94 -5.95 -5.75 -5.83
C GLU A 94 -5.27 -4.87 -4.76
N ILE A 95 -4.57 -5.49 -3.83
CA ILE A 95 -3.80 -4.77 -2.78
C ILE A 95 -2.68 -3.93 -3.40
N LEU A 96 -1.99 -4.49 -4.38
CA LEU A 96 -0.93 -3.77 -5.07
C LEU A 96 -1.47 -2.51 -5.78
N GLN A 97 -2.65 -2.59 -6.41
CA GLN A 97 -3.29 -1.45 -7.08
C GLN A 97 -3.71 -0.37 -6.07
N ILE A 98 -4.30 -0.76 -4.95
CA ILE A 98 -4.65 0.16 -3.86
C ILE A 98 -3.39 0.86 -3.35
N PHE A 99 -2.35 0.08 -3.07
CA PHE A 99 -1.08 0.63 -2.60
C PHE A 99 -0.46 1.62 -3.60
N ILE A 100 -0.44 1.30 -4.90
CA ILE A 100 0.02 2.23 -5.95
C ILE A 100 -0.80 3.52 -5.94
N MET A 101 -2.10 3.45 -5.72
CA MET A 101 -2.96 4.63 -5.61
C MET A 101 -2.52 5.51 -4.43
N THR A 102 -2.29 4.93 -3.25
CA THR A 102 -1.83 5.68 -2.06
C THR A 102 -0.44 6.31 -2.25
N LEU A 103 0.40 5.76 -3.14
CA LEU A 103 1.69 6.37 -3.50
C LEU A 103 1.56 7.55 -4.48
N ARG A 104 0.47 7.61 -5.24
CA ARG A 104 0.25 8.63 -6.29
C ARG A 104 -0.61 9.79 -5.88
N GLU A 105 -1.54 9.55 -4.98
CA GLU A 105 -2.59 10.49 -4.63
C GLU A 105 -2.47 10.87 -3.15
N ARG A 106 -2.74 12.14 -2.84
CA ARG A 106 -2.95 12.56 -1.45
C ARG A 106 -4.36 12.17 -1.03
N PRO A 107 -4.57 11.83 0.24
CA PRO A 107 -5.92 11.66 0.73
C PRO A 107 -6.71 12.98 0.55
N THR A 108 -7.95 12.87 0.17
CA THR A 108 -8.88 14.02 0.07
C THR A 108 -9.26 14.52 1.46
N GLN A 109 -9.20 13.64 2.46
CA GLN A 109 -9.49 13.93 3.84
C GLN A 109 -8.76 12.92 4.75
N THR A 110 -8.25 13.40 5.89
CA THR A 110 -7.75 12.54 6.98
C THR A 110 -8.63 12.76 8.21
N LEU A 111 -9.10 11.69 8.81
CA LEU A 111 -9.97 11.68 10.00
C LEU A 111 -9.35 10.79 11.08
N HIS A 112 -9.73 11.04 12.33
CA HIS A 112 -9.35 10.22 13.49
C HIS A 112 -10.60 9.72 14.21
N THR A 113 -10.59 8.46 14.65
CA THR A 113 -11.73 7.90 15.39
C THR A 113 -11.96 8.54 16.76
N MET A 114 -10.95 9.19 17.32
CA MET A 114 -11.12 10.04 18.51
C MET A 114 -12.27 11.07 18.35
N TYR A 115 -12.52 11.54 17.11
CA TYR A 115 -13.54 12.54 16.82
C TYR A 115 -14.62 12.06 15.85
N THR A 116 -14.45 10.84 15.27
CA THR A 116 -15.29 10.35 14.18
C THR A 116 -15.70 8.90 14.45
N ASP A 117 -17.00 8.67 14.60
CA ASP A 117 -17.57 7.33 14.67
C ASP A 117 -17.47 6.65 13.29
N PHE A 118 -16.68 5.60 13.22
CA PHE A 118 -16.39 4.90 11.95
C PHE A 118 -17.66 4.31 11.31
N ARG A 119 -18.59 3.77 12.11
CA ARG A 119 -19.85 3.20 11.59
C ARG A 119 -20.76 4.28 11.01
N LYS A 120 -20.84 5.43 11.68
CA LYS A 120 -21.58 6.59 11.16
C LYS A 120 -20.93 7.16 9.91
N LEU A 121 -19.60 7.16 9.84
CA LEU A 121 -18.85 7.57 8.67
C LEU A 121 -19.18 6.68 7.45
N LEU A 122 -19.19 5.36 7.61
CA LEU A 122 -19.57 4.43 6.54
C LEU A 122 -21.02 4.70 6.08
N ASN A 123 -21.96 4.89 6.99
CA ASN A 123 -23.34 5.22 6.64
C ASN A 123 -23.45 6.57 5.90
N PHE A 124 -22.70 7.58 6.36
CA PHE A 124 -22.63 8.87 5.67
C PHE A 124 -22.14 8.73 4.21
N TYR A 125 -21.16 7.86 3.96
CA TYR A 125 -20.68 7.60 2.61
C TYR A 125 -21.70 6.85 1.74
N VAL A 126 -22.53 5.97 2.33
CA VAL A 126 -23.69 5.37 1.62
C VAL A 126 -24.66 6.44 1.15
N ASP A 127 -25.03 7.40 2.03
CA ASP A 127 -25.96 8.48 1.69
C ASP A 127 -25.39 9.41 0.59
N ARG A 128 -24.07 9.61 0.61
CA ARG A 128 -23.36 10.43 -0.40
C ARG A 128 -23.00 9.69 -1.67
N LYS A 129 -23.22 8.38 -1.73
CA LYS A 129 -22.82 7.52 -2.87
C LYS A 129 -21.34 7.71 -3.23
N LEU A 130 -20.46 7.73 -2.21
CA LEU A 130 -19.04 7.98 -2.41
C LEU A 130 -18.39 6.84 -3.19
N TYR A 131 -17.50 7.21 -4.13
CA TYR A 131 -16.58 6.27 -4.79
C TYR A 131 -15.18 6.51 -4.31
N GLY A 132 -14.50 5.47 -3.81
CA GLY A 132 -13.14 5.65 -3.31
C GLY A 132 -12.64 4.52 -2.44
N THR A 133 -11.59 4.82 -1.70
CA THR A 133 -10.95 3.90 -0.78
C THR A 133 -10.72 4.60 0.56
N LEU A 134 -11.03 3.91 1.66
CA LEU A 134 -10.55 4.29 2.98
C LEU A 134 -9.33 3.44 3.31
N GLU A 135 -8.23 4.09 3.66
CA GLU A 135 -7.10 3.47 4.33
C GLU A 135 -7.25 3.72 5.83
N VAL A 136 -7.28 2.65 6.62
CA VAL A 136 -7.37 2.71 8.08
C VAL A 136 -6.04 2.25 8.65
N LYS A 137 -5.37 3.12 9.41
CA LYS A 137 -4.06 2.85 10.00
C LYS A 137 -4.23 2.40 11.45
N THR A 138 -3.98 1.15 11.72
CA THR A 138 -4.12 0.53 13.05
C THR A 138 -2.77 0.07 13.59
N SER A 139 -2.72 -0.29 14.88
CA SER A 139 -1.55 -0.91 15.50
C SER A 139 -1.19 -2.28 14.88
N GLN A 140 -2.16 -2.95 14.27
CA GLN A 140 -2.00 -4.27 13.63
C GLN A 140 -1.63 -4.17 12.14
N GLY A 141 -1.59 -2.96 11.57
CA GLY A 141 -1.29 -2.72 10.16
C GLY A 141 -2.36 -1.89 9.46
N LYS A 142 -2.30 -1.83 8.14
CA LYS A 142 -3.25 -1.06 7.33
C LYS A 142 -4.45 -1.89 6.93
N GLY A 143 -5.65 -1.32 7.08
CA GLY A 143 -6.88 -1.82 6.51
C GLY A 143 -7.30 -0.98 5.29
N TYR A 144 -7.93 -1.59 4.31
CA TYR A 144 -8.50 -0.91 3.15
C TYR A 144 -9.96 -1.27 2.97
N VAL A 145 -10.82 -0.25 2.84
CA VAL A 145 -12.24 -0.41 2.53
C VAL A 145 -12.51 0.24 1.19
N LEU A 146 -12.86 -0.55 0.19
CA LEU A 146 -13.23 -0.08 -1.13
C LEU A 146 -14.72 0.25 -1.15
N LEU A 147 -15.06 1.46 -1.60
CA LEU A 147 -16.43 1.96 -1.67
C LEU A 147 -16.88 2.10 -3.13
N ASP A 148 -18.04 1.51 -3.43
CA ASP A 148 -18.79 1.74 -4.67
C ASP A 148 -20.17 2.29 -4.30
N ALA A 149 -20.46 3.50 -4.75
CA ALA A 149 -21.67 4.23 -4.38
C ALA A 149 -21.91 4.24 -2.85
N GLY A 150 -20.83 4.39 -2.07
CA GLY A 150 -20.80 4.43 -0.62
C GLY A 150 -20.87 3.08 0.08
N LYS A 151 -21.15 2.00 -0.64
CA LYS A 151 -21.21 0.66 -0.06
C LYS A 151 -19.84 0.01 -0.08
N PRO A 152 -19.39 -0.60 1.02
CA PRO A 152 -18.19 -1.44 1.01
C PRO A 152 -18.39 -2.61 0.03
N VAL A 153 -17.61 -2.63 -1.06
CA VAL A 153 -17.63 -3.72 -2.05
C VAL A 153 -16.53 -4.72 -1.80
N ASP A 154 -15.42 -4.27 -1.23
CA ASP A 154 -14.36 -5.14 -0.76
C ASP A 154 -13.64 -4.51 0.43
N VAL A 155 -13.12 -5.36 1.34
CA VAL A 155 -12.38 -4.95 2.52
C VAL A 155 -11.18 -5.87 2.68
N PHE A 156 -10.03 -5.29 3.00
CA PHE A 156 -8.81 -6.02 3.26
C PHE A 156 -8.23 -5.56 4.60
N PHE A 157 -8.00 -6.51 5.51
CA PHE A 157 -7.34 -6.23 6.77
C PHE A 157 -6.57 -7.47 7.25
N CYS A 158 -5.33 -7.29 7.67
CA CYS A 158 -4.43 -8.40 8.02
C CYS A 158 -4.40 -9.45 6.89
N ASN A 159 -4.72 -10.70 7.19
CA ASN A 159 -4.78 -11.78 6.21
C ASN A 159 -6.20 -12.11 5.72
N LYS A 160 -7.18 -11.23 6.02
CA LYS A 160 -8.60 -11.42 5.74
C LYS A 160 -9.09 -10.52 4.62
N CYS A 161 -10.24 -10.88 4.03
CA CYS A 161 -10.92 -10.07 3.03
C CYS A 161 -12.44 -10.15 3.20
N GLY A 162 -13.16 -9.21 2.57
CA GLY A 162 -14.63 -9.14 2.58
C GLY A 162 -15.22 -8.89 3.97
N SER A 163 -16.33 -9.55 4.28
CA SER A 163 -17.06 -9.33 5.53
C SER A 163 -16.29 -9.71 6.79
N GLU A 164 -15.43 -10.73 6.71
CA GLU A 164 -14.58 -11.13 7.84
C GLU A 164 -13.55 -10.05 8.17
N ALA A 165 -12.90 -9.48 7.15
CA ALA A 165 -11.98 -8.36 7.30
C ALA A 165 -12.68 -7.11 7.87
N LEU A 166 -13.90 -6.81 7.39
CA LEU A 166 -14.69 -5.68 7.89
C LEU A 166 -15.01 -5.84 9.38
N ASN A 167 -15.47 -7.01 9.80
CA ASN A 167 -15.81 -7.26 11.20
C ASN A 167 -14.57 -7.13 12.11
N GLU A 168 -13.44 -7.65 11.69
CA GLU A 168 -12.19 -7.53 12.45
C GLU A 168 -11.71 -6.07 12.51
N LEU A 169 -11.74 -5.36 11.39
CA LEU A 169 -11.39 -3.94 11.34
C LEU A 169 -12.30 -3.11 12.26
N LEU A 170 -13.62 -3.37 12.24
CA LEU A 170 -14.57 -2.72 13.16
C LEU A 170 -14.23 -2.98 14.63
N ASN A 171 -13.86 -4.23 14.98
CA ASN A 171 -13.47 -4.56 16.35
C ASN A 171 -12.21 -3.82 16.80
N VAL A 172 -11.23 -3.65 15.91
CA VAL A 172 -10.00 -2.91 16.22
C VAL A 172 -10.30 -1.42 16.38
N VAL A 173 -11.08 -0.84 15.47
CA VAL A 173 -11.50 0.58 15.52
C VAL A 173 -12.36 0.90 16.76
N ASP A 174 -13.11 -0.07 17.28
CA ASP A 174 -13.87 0.09 18.54
C ASP A 174 -12.95 0.04 19.79
N GLN A 175 -11.69 -0.40 19.67
CA GLN A 175 -10.76 -0.61 20.79
C GLN A 175 -9.60 0.38 20.84
N GLU A 176 -9.23 0.98 19.70
CA GLU A 176 -8.13 1.93 19.62
C GLU A 176 -8.47 3.14 18.74
N ASP A 177 -7.80 4.26 19.01
CA ASP A 177 -7.88 5.42 18.14
C ASP A 177 -7.06 5.19 16.89
N VAL A 178 -7.68 5.32 15.72
CA VAL A 178 -7.06 5.11 14.43
C VAL A 178 -7.16 6.34 13.54
N GLU A 179 -6.17 6.51 12.70
CA GLU A 179 -6.18 7.48 11.59
C GLU A 179 -6.76 6.82 10.34
N MET A 180 -7.60 7.57 9.65
CA MET A 180 -8.26 7.14 8.42
C MET A 180 -7.99 8.14 7.31
N ASP A 181 -7.36 7.67 6.22
CA ASP A 181 -7.17 8.45 5.01
C ASP A 181 -8.22 8.08 3.98
N ILE A 182 -8.90 9.09 3.46
CA ILE A 182 -9.96 8.93 2.47
C ILE A 182 -9.43 9.36 1.11
N TYR A 183 -9.46 8.45 0.16
CA TYR A 183 -9.16 8.69 -1.24
C TYR A 183 -10.47 8.61 -2.02
N SER A 184 -11.12 9.75 -2.22
CA SER A 184 -12.40 9.82 -2.89
C SER A 184 -12.30 10.57 -4.21
N ARG A 185 -13.07 10.12 -5.20
CA ARG A 185 -13.35 10.87 -6.40
C ARG A 185 -14.76 11.41 -6.29
N GLU A 186 -14.90 12.72 -6.17
CA GLU A 186 -16.22 13.35 -6.28
C GLU A 186 -16.75 13.19 -7.70
N GLY A 187 -17.96 12.62 -7.78
CA GLY A 187 -18.70 12.47 -9.02
C GLY A 187 -18.11 11.42 -9.95
N GLY A 188 -18.69 10.24 -9.95
CA GLY A 188 -18.41 9.20 -10.94
C GLY A 188 -18.60 9.71 -12.36
N VAL A 189 -17.52 10.18 -12.96
CA VAL A 189 -17.41 10.29 -14.40
C VAL A 189 -16.52 9.12 -14.83
N ARG A 190 -17.16 8.21 -15.57
CA ARG A 190 -16.53 7.05 -16.23
C ARG A 190 -15.46 7.46 -17.22
#